data_771848cd9811e027fd3c2bd1fedbe4e8
#
_entry.id   771848cd9811e027fd3c2bd1fedbe4e8
#
_cell.length_a   1.000
_cell.length_b   1.000
_cell.length_c   1.000
_cell.angle_alpha   90.00
_cell.angle_beta   90.00
_cell.angle_gamma   90.00
#
_symmetry.space_group_name_H-M   'P 1'
#
loop_
_entity.id
_entity.type
_entity.pdbx_description
1 polymer ?
#
loop_
_entity_poly.entity_id
_entity_poly.type
_entity_poly.pdbx_seq_one_letter_code
_entity_poly.pdbx_strand_id
1 'polypeptide(L)'
;METNKRLKAQISAKGVHISVVSDGGYDDYISLTDIAKYKSEDPAATIQNWMRSRDVIEFLGLWETLYNPDFKPLEFEGFKARAGSNAFTLSPKRWIEATAAIGMHSKSGRNGGTFAHRDIAFEFASWISAEFKLYIITDYQRLKADENSRLSLNWNMNREISEINYRIHTDAIKEHLIVPE
;
A
#
# COMPACT_ATOMS: atom_id res chain seq x y z
N MET A 1 -22.33 -2.75 -8.41
CA MET A 1 -21.26 -3.14 -7.46
C MET A 1 -20.02 -3.41 -8.29
N GLU A 2 -19.19 -2.37 -8.50
CA GLU A 2 -17.88 -2.58 -9.15
C GLU A 2 -16.99 -3.31 -8.16
N THR A 3 -16.60 -4.51 -8.50
CA THR A 3 -15.55 -5.25 -7.82
C THR A 3 -14.25 -4.49 -8.02
N ASN A 4 -13.85 -3.73 -7.03
CA ASN A 4 -12.58 -3.01 -6.98
C ASN A 4 -11.45 -4.05 -7.14
N LYS A 5 -10.94 -4.18 -8.36
CA LYS A 5 -9.93 -5.16 -8.74
C LYS A 5 -8.61 -4.67 -8.17
N ARG A 6 -8.24 -5.17 -6.98
CA ARG A 6 -6.94 -4.88 -6.37
C ARG A 6 -5.83 -5.16 -7.38
N LEU A 7 -5.15 -4.11 -7.79
CA LEU A 7 -4.01 -4.21 -8.68
C LEU A 7 -2.83 -4.79 -7.89
N LYS A 8 -2.21 -5.82 -8.43
CA LYS A 8 -0.98 -6.39 -7.88
C LYS A 8 0.18 -5.90 -8.71
N ALA A 9 1.13 -5.26 -8.08
CA ALA A 9 2.39 -4.83 -8.66
C ALA A 9 3.56 -5.43 -7.87
N GLN A 10 4.75 -5.35 -8.44
CA GLN A 10 5.98 -5.74 -7.76
C GLN A 10 7.02 -4.63 -7.92
N ILE A 11 7.71 -4.36 -6.84
CA ILE A 11 8.95 -3.59 -6.85
C ILE A 11 10.13 -4.53 -6.66
N SER A 12 11.28 -4.18 -7.22
CA SER A 12 12.50 -4.97 -7.11
C SER A 12 13.59 -4.17 -6.41
N ALA A 13 14.09 -4.69 -5.31
CA ALA A 13 15.17 -4.07 -4.56
C ALA A 13 16.26 -5.10 -4.28
N LYS A 14 17.47 -4.90 -4.83
CA LYS A 14 18.63 -5.78 -4.65
C LYS A 14 18.34 -7.28 -4.85
N GLY A 15 17.58 -7.61 -5.91
CA GLY A 15 17.23 -9.00 -6.23
C GLY A 15 16.06 -9.57 -5.40
N VAL A 16 15.48 -8.80 -4.50
CA VAL A 16 14.27 -9.18 -3.77
C VAL A 16 13.04 -8.61 -4.50
N HIS A 17 12.08 -9.48 -4.80
CA HIS A 17 10.78 -9.08 -5.35
C HIS A 17 9.80 -8.83 -4.21
N ILE A 18 9.31 -7.59 -4.12
CA ILE A 18 8.42 -7.12 -3.05
C ILE A 18 7.05 -6.88 -3.65
N SER A 19 6.05 -7.57 -3.14
CA SER A 19 4.68 -7.45 -3.58
C SER A 19 4.05 -6.15 -3.08
N VAL A 20 3.36 -5.44 -3.99
CA VAL A 20 2.57 -4.25 -3.71
C VAL A 20 1.13 -4.54 -4.09
N VAL A 21 0.20 -4.19 -3.22
CA VAL A 21 -1.23 -4.30 -3.44
C VAL A 21 -1.81 -2.89 -3.40
N SER A 22 -2.33 -2.43 -4.54
CA SER A 22 -3.04 -1.16 -4.66
C SER A 22 -4.54 -1.41 -4.73
N ASP A 23 -5.33 -0.59 -4.08
CA ASP A 23 -6.79 -0.60 -4.18
C ASP A 23 -7.30 0.36 -5.28
N GLY A 24 -6.39 0.95 -6.05
CA GLY A 24 -6.70 1.93 -7.09
C GLY A 24 -6.81 3.37 -6.56
N GLY A 25 -6.54 3.57 -5.28
CA GLY A 25 -6.45 4.87 -4.62
C GLY A 25 -5.02 5.26 -4.27
N TYR A 26 -4.89 6.09 -3.22
CA TYR A 26 -3.59 6.53 -2.70
C TYR A 26 -2.99 5.54 -1.68
N ASP A 27 -3.72 4.50 -1.31
CA ASP A 27 -3.36 3.56 -0.24
C ASP A 27 -2.75 2.28 -0.82
N ASP A 28 -1.44 2.32 -1.07
CA ASP A 28 -0.68 1.14 -1.44
C ASP A 28 -0.18 0.41 -0.20
N TYR A 29 -0.36 -0.90 -0.20
CA TYR A 29 0.16 -1.79 0.83
C TYR A 29 1.32 -2.62 0.29
N ILE A 30 2.45 -2.55 0.97
CA ILE A 30 3.71 -3.20 0.59
C ILE A 30 3.96 -4.39 1.52
N SER A 31 4.43 -5.49 0.97
CA SER A 31 4.71 -6.72 1.73
C SER A 31 5.91 -6.56 2.67
N LEU A 32 5.65 -6.45 3.97
CA LEU A 32 6.70 -6.52 5.00
C LEU A 32 7.37 -7.89 5.03
N THR A 33 6.62 -8.95 4.72
CA THR A 33 7.16 -10.31 4.63
C THR A 33 8.25 -10.42 3.57
N ASP A 34 8.04 -9.81 2.39
CA ASP A 34 9.03 -9.83 1.33
C ASP A 34 10.25 -8.94 1.67
N ILE A 35 10.02 -7.77 2.27
CA ILE A 35 11.10 -6.92 2.79
C ILE A 35 11.96 -7.66 3.83
N ALA A 36 11.32 -8.37 4.76
CA ALA A 36 12.02 -9.11 5.83
C ALA A 36 12.92 -10.23 5.29
N LYS A 37 12.57 -10.85 4.16
CA LYS A 37 13.40 -11.87 3.49
C LYS A 37 14.79 -11.36 3.08
N TYR A 38 14.93 -10.05 2.90
CA TYR A 38 16.25 -9.46 2.62
C TYR A 38 17.23 -9.65 3.80
N LYS A 39 16.71 -9.70 5.03
CA LYS A 39 17.51 -9.77 6.25
C LYS A 39 17.61 -11.19 6.83
N SER A 40 16.57 -12.01 6.66
CA SER A 40 16.43 -13.27 7.41
C SER A 40 15.56 -14.30 6.69
N GLU A 41 15.89 -15.57 6.89
CA GLU A 41 15.06 -16.71 6.49
C GLU A 41 13.75 -16.83 7.28
N ASP A 42 13.62 -16.11 8.42
CA ASP A 42 12.41 -16.03 9.22
C ASP A 42 11.82 -14.61 9.19
N PRO A 43 10.99 -14.29 8.19
CA PRO A 43 10.34 -13.00 8.07
C PRO A 43 9.42 -12.66 9.24
N ALA A 44 8.74 -13.67 9.81
CA ALA A 44 7.79 -13.45 10.90
C ALA A 44 8.52 -13.00 12.18
N ALA A 45 9.59 -13.68 12.55
CA ALA A 45 10.43 -13.27 13.68
C ALA A 45 11.07 -11.90 13.44
N THR A 46 11.48 -11.58 12.23
CA THR A 46 12.04 -10.28 11.87
C THR A 46 11.03 -9.15 12.09
N ILE A 47 9.79 -9.30 11.63
CA ILE A 47 8.72 -8.32 11.83
C ILE A 47 8.38 -8.17 13.31
N GLN A 48 8.24 -9.29 14.05
CA GLN A 48 7.98 -9.23 15.49
C GLN A 48 9.11 -8.55 16.27
N ASN A 49 10.36 -8.77 15.87
CA ASN A 49 11.51 -8.13 16.51
C ASN A 49 11.51 -6.60 16.27
N TRP A 50 11.14 -6.15 15.08
CA TRP A 50 10.93 -4.73 14.79
C TRP A 50 9.83 -4.13 15.69
N MET A 51 8.70 -4.82 15.81
CA MET A 51 7.56 -4.39 16.64
C MET A 51 7.82 -4.44 18.16
N ARG A 52 8.98 -4.90 18.61
CA ARG A 52 9.38 -4.83 20.04
C ARG A 52 9.87 -3.45 20.45
N SER A 53 10.32 -2.65 19.50
CA SER A 53 10.84 -1.30 19.76
C SER A 53 9.71 -0.37 20.20
N ARG A 54 9.98 0.44 21.20
CA ARG A 54 9.05 1.46 21.69
C ARG A 54 8.81 2.53 20.62
N ASP A 55 9.86 2.94 19.93
CA ASP A 55 9.77 3.96 18.88
C ASP A 55 8.87 3.50 17.72
N VAL A 56 8.96 2.21 17.36
CA VAL A 56 8.11 1.60 16.35
C VAL A 56 6.64 1.59 16.79
N ILE A 57 6.36 1.17 18.01
CA ILE A 57 4.98 1.17 18.53
C ILE A 57 4.42 2.60 18.59
N GLU A 58 5.23 3.57 18.98
CA GLU A 58 4.85 4.98 18.97
C GLU A 58 4.56 5.50 17.59
N PHE A 59 5.40 5.19 16.59
CA PHE A 59 5.19 5.52 15.20
C PHE A 59 3.90 4.90 14.64
N LEU A 60 3.68 3.61 14.87
CA LEU A 60 2.46 2.91 14.43
C LEU A 60 1.20 3.53 15.05
N GLY A 61 1.24 3.82 16.36
CA GLY A 61 0.11 4.45 17.06
C GLY A 61 -0.17 5.86 16.57
N LEU A 62 0.86 6.66 16.27
CA LEU A 62 0.72 8.00 15.70
C LEU A 62 0.11 7.93 14.31
N TRP A 63 0.60 7.03 13.45
CA TRP A 63 0.04 6.83 12.11
C TRP A 63 -1.45 6.47 12.17
N GLU A 64 -1.83 5.49 13.00
CA GLU A 64 -3.22 5.09 13.18
C GLU A 64 -4.08 6.24 13.72
N THR A 65 -3.58 7.03 14.67
CA THR A 65 -4.30 8.17 15.22
C THR A 65 -4.61 9.23 14.15
N LEU A 66 -3.72 9.40 13.18
CA LEU A 66 -3.89 10.37 12.08
C LEU A 66 -4.84 9.90 11.00
N TYR A 67 -4.89 8.59 10.71
CA TYR A 67 -5.57 8.07 9.52
C TYR A 67 -6.72 7.11 9.82
N ASN A 68 -6.88 6.67 11.08
CA ASN A 68 -7.87 5.66 11.47
C ASN A 68 -8.82 6.19 12.54
N PRO A 69 -10.06 6.58 12.18
CA PRO A 69 -11.04 7.08 13.15
C PRO A 69 -11.52 6.02 14.16
N ASP A 70 -11.38 4.72 13.83
CA ASP A 70 -11.81 3.60 14.67
C ASP A 70 -10.67 3.04 15.54
N PHE A 71 -9.49 3.69 15.53
CA PHE A 71 -8.34 3.29 16.32
C PHE A 71 -8.64 3.30 17.82
N LYS A 72 -8.10 2.34 18.54
CA LYS A 72 -8.30 2.19 20.01
C LYS A 72 -7.08 2.67 20.80
N PRO A 73 -7.04 3.93 21.25
CA PRO A 73 -5.88 4.52 21.90
C PRO A 73 -5.50 3.84 23.23
N LEU A 74 -6.48 3.35 23.98
CA LEU A 74 -6.21 2.68 25.27
C LEU A 74 -5.40 1.40 25.09
N GLU A 75 -5.73 0.60 24.09
CA GLU A 75 -4.98 -0.62 23.77
C GLU A 75 -3.56 -0.29 23.30
N PHE A 76 -3.43 0.75 22.49
CA PHE A 76 -2.14 1.27 22.03
C PHE A 76 -1.25 1.70 23.22
N GLU A 77 -1.78 2.49 24.16
CA GLU A 77 -1.02 2.92 25.35
C GLU A 77 -0.56 1.72 26.18
N GLY A 78 -1.40 0.68 26.27
CA GLY A 78 -1.03 -0.57 26.92
C GLY A 78 0.13 -1.30 26.25
N PHE A 79 0.25 -1.26 24.93
CA PHE A 79 1.41 -1.79 24.20
C PHE A 79 2.63 -0.89 24.35
N LYS A 80 2.47 0.43 24.21
CA LYS A 80 3.53 1.42 24.34
C LYS A 80 4.22 1.36 25.71
N ALA A 81 3.44 1.19 26.78
CA ALA A 81 3.97 1.08 28.13
C ALA A 81 4.88 -0.15 28.35
N ARG A 82 4.63 -1.25 27.62
CA ARG A 82 5.38 -2.51 27.72
C ARG A 82 6.48 -2.64 26.66
N ALA A 83 6.40 -1.87 25.59
CA ALA A 83 7.35 -1.91 24.48
C ALA A 83 8.77 -1.59 24.96
N GLY A 84 9.76 -2.26 24.34
CA GLY A 84 11.17 -2.13 24.70
C GLY A 84 11.62 -3.03 25.87
N SER A 85 10.72 -3.64 26.62
CA SER A 85 11.11 -4.61 27.65
C SER A 85 11.52 -5.96 27.02
N ASN A 86 12.43 -6.69 27.71
CA ASN A 86 12.94 -7.98 27.20
C ASN A 86 11.83 -9.03 27.00
N ALA A 87 10.79 -9.01 27.83
CA ALA A 87 9.69 -9.95 27.77
C ALA A 87 8.58 -9.53 26.78
N PHE A 88 8.64 -8.31 26.22
CA PHE A 88 7.60 -7.82 25.34
C PHE A 88 7.71 -8.45 23.95
N THR A 89 6.61 -9.04 23.51
CA THR A 89 6.43 -9.55 22.15
C THR A 89 5.09 -9.10 21.60
N LEU A 90 5.06 -8.67 20.34
CA LEU A 90 3.86 -8.24 19.68
C LEU A 90 3.88 -8.72 18.23
N SER A 91 2.86 -9.48 17.83
CA SER A 91 2.68 -9.87 16.44
C SER A 91 1.81 -8.86 15.70
N PRO A 92 1.98 -8.72 14.37
CA PRO A 92 1.10 -7.87 13.54
C PRO A 92 -0.39 -8.20 13.75
N LYS A 93 -0.72 -9.49 13.77
CA LYS A 93 -2.11 -9.93 13.98
C LYS A 93 -2.67 -9.41 15.32
N ARG A 94 -1.93 -9.55 16.42
CA ARG A 94 -2.35 -9.08 17.73
C ARG A 94 -2.50 -7.55 17.79
N TRP A 95 -1.59 -6.82 17.13
CA TRP A 95 -1.69 -5.37 16.97
C TRP A 95 -3.00 -4.99 16.31
N ILE A 96 -3.28 -5.56 15.13
CA ILE A 96 -4.47 -5.29 14.32
C ILE A 96 -5.75 -5.58 15.10
N GLU A 97 -5.85 -6.77 15.72
CA GLU A 97 -7.05 -7.21 16.45
C GLU A 97 -7.32 -6.36 17.69
N ALA A 98 -6.29 -6.01 18.43
CA ALA A 98 -6.45 -5.25 19.68
C ALA A 98 -6.78 -3.78 19.43
N THR A 99 -6.05 -3.14 18.52
CA THR A 99 -6.14 -1.69 18.31
C THR A 99 -7.11 -1.28 17.18
N ALA A 100 -7.71 -2.24 16.48
CA ALA A 100 -8.47 -2.01 15.25
C ALA A 100 -7.65 -1.28 14.16
N ALA A 101 -6.33 -1.56 14.09
CA ALA A 101 -5.41 -0.93 13.16
C ALA A 101 -5.76 -1.23 11.71
N ILE A 102 -5.64 -0.21 10.84
CA ILE A 102 -5.83 -0.32 9.39
C ILE A 102 -4.52 -0.23 8.61
N GLY A 103 -3.47 0.36 9.19
CA GLY A 103 -2.16 0.54 8.55
C GLY A 103 -1.43 -0.76 8.21
N MET A 104 -1.87 -1.89 8.75
CA MET A 104 -1.33 -3.21 8.45
C MET A 104 -2.42 -4.25 8.22
N HIS A 105 -2.13 -5.23 7.36
CA HIS A 105 -2.94 -6.43 7.14
C HIS A 105 -2.08 -7.67 7.30
N SER A 106 -2.55 -8.64 8.08
CA SER A 106 -1.85 -9.91 8.29
C SER A 106 -2.76 -11.09 7.97
N LYS A 107 -2.29 -11.97 7.09
CA LYS A 107 -3.00 -13.19 6.71
C LYS A 107 -2.10 -14.38 6.98
N SER A 108 -2.61 -15.38 7.70
CA SER A 108 -1.92 -16.64 7.95
C SER A 108 -2.06 -17.60 6.76
N GLY A 109 -1.14 -18.58 6.65
CA GLY A 109 -1.18 -19.66 5.68
C GLY A 109 -0.11 -19.56 4.59
N ARG A 110 -0.07 -20.58 3.70
CA ARG A 110 0.99 -20.77 2.68
C ARG A 110 1.13 -19.56 1.72
N ASN A 111 0.03 -18.88 1.41
CA ASN A 111 0.01 -17.67 0.58
C ASN A 111 -0.31 -16.43 1.43
N GLY A 112 -0.05 -16.50 2.73
CA GLY A 112 -0.22 -15.40 3.66
C GLY A 112 0.98 -14.47 3.68
N GLY A 113 0.90 -13.46 4.54
CA GLY A 113 1.97 -12.49 4.74
C GLY A 113 1.44 -11.29 5.50
N THR A 114 2.36 -10.43 5.86
CA THR A 114 2.05 -9.13 6.47
C THR A 114 2.33 -8.04 5.46
N PHE A 115 1.33 -7.23 5.21
CA PHE A 115 1.37 -6.05 4.36
C PHE A 115 1.15 -4.82 5.22
N ALA A 116 1.79 -3.72 4.89
CA ALA A 116 1.58 -2.45 5.56
C ALA A 116 1.45 -1.31 4.56
N HIS A 117 0.74 -0.25 4.97
CA HIS A 117 0.71 0.99 4.22
C HIS A 117 2.15 1.44 3.89
N ARG A 118 2.34 2.07 2.74
CA ARG A 118 3.68 2.45 2.24
C ARG A 118 4.54 3.18 3.25
N ASP A 119 3.96 4.08 4.06
CA ASP A 119 4.71 4.84 5.06
C ASP A 119 5.30 3.92 6.15
N ILE A 120 4.50 2.96 6.60
CA ILE A 120 4.90 1.95 7.59
C ILE A 120 5.93 0.99 6.98
N ALA A 121 5.75 0.62 5.73
CA ALA A 121 6.68 -0.25 5.02
C ALA A 121 8.05 0.42 4.81
N PHE A 122 8.07 1.72 4.52
CA PHE A 122 9.32 2.47 4.40
C PHE A 122 10.03 2.63 5.74
N GLU A 123 9.31 2.79 6.84
CA GLU A 123 9.88 2.78 8.19
C GLU A 123 10.50 1.41 8.51
N PHE A 124 9.79 0.32 8.23
CA PHE A 124 10.32 -1.02 8.38
C PHE A 124 11.57 -1.26 7.52
N ALA A 125 11.55 -0.84 6.25
CA ALA A 125 12.70 -0.92 5.36
C ALA A 125 13.91 -0.13 5.89
N SER A 126 13.66 1.03 6.52
CA SER A 126 14.70 1.84 7.18
C SER A 126 15.38 1.09 8.33
N TRP A 127 14.60 0.37 9.12
CA TRP A 127 15.11 -0.47 10.20
C TRP A 127 15.89 -1.68 9.68
N ILE A 128 15.51 -2.24 8.54
CA ILE A 128 16.25 -3.34 7.87
C ILE A 128 17.61 -2.84 7.42
N SER A 129 17.67 -1.76 6.61
CA SER A 129 18.88 -1.16 6.08
C SER A 129 18.55 0.17 5.41
N ALA A 130 19.31 1.23 5.72
CA ALA A 130 19.14 2.53 5.07
C ALA A 130 19.35 2.45 3.53
N GLU A 131 20.31 1.64 3.08
CA GLU A 131 20.55 1.41 1.66
C GLU A 131 19.36 0.71 1.01
N PHE A 132 18.82 -0.33 1.62
CA PHE A 132 17.66 -1.05 1.13
C PHE A 132 16.42 -0.16 1.04
N LYS A 133 16.21 0.73 2.03
CA LYS A 133 15.18 1.75 2.00
C LYS A 133 15.25 2.60 0.74
N LEU A 134 16.44 3.08 0.37
CA LEU A 134 16.61 3.92 -0.83
C LEU A 134 16.23 3.17 -2.11
N TYR A 135 16.58 1.90 -2.22
CA TYR A 135 16.17 1.07 -3.38
C TYR A 135 14.64 0.91 -3.46
N ILE A 136 13.99 0.61 -2.33
CA ILE A 136 12.53 0.47 -2.29
C ILE A 136 11.85 1.78 -2.68
N ILE A 137 12.28 2.91 -2.14
CA ILE A 137 11.70 4.22 -2.46
C ILE A 137 11.85 4.52 -3.94
N THR A 138 13.04 4.34 -4.50
CA THR A 138 13.32 4.63 -5.91
C THR A 138 12.47 3.77 -6.84
N ASP A 139 12.39 2.47 -6.59
CA ASP A 139 11.60 1.57 -7.44
C ASP A 139 10.09 1.76 -7.27
N TYR A 140 9.64 2.11 -6.06
CA TYR A 140 8.26 2.51 -5.82
C TYR A 140 7.87 3.79 -6.58
N GLN A 141 8.74 4.82 -6.57
CA GLN A 141 8.51 6.05 -7.33
C GLN A 141 8.43 5.77 -8.83
N ARG A 142 9.30 4.90 -9.35
CA ARG A 142 9.24 4.44 -10.74
C ARG A 142 7.90 3.76 -11.07
N LEU A 143 7.46 2.84 -10.22
CA LEU A 143 6.18 2.15 -10.37
C LEU A 143 5.01 3.16 -10.44
N LYS A 144 4.99 4.15 -9.55
CA LYS A 144 3.94 5.19 -9.54
C LYS A 144 3.99 6.10 -10.76
N ALA A 145 5.18 6.43 -11.26
CA ALA A 145 5.33 7.19 -12.51
C ALA A 145 4.79 6.42 -13.71
N ASP A 146 5.04 5.11 -13.79
CA ASP A 146 4.53 4.23 -14.85
C ASP A 146 3.00 4.12 -14.80
N GLU A 147 2.41 3.98 -13.59
CA GLU A 147 0.95 3.97 -13.40
C GLU A 147 0.31 5.29 -13.86
N ASN A 148 0.86 6.43 -13.45
CA ASN A 148 0.36 7.75 -13.84
C ASN A 148 0.47 7.98 -15.36
N SER A 149 1.54 7.49 -16.00
CA SER A 149 1.71 7.57 -17.44
C SER A 149 0.65 6.75 -18.19
N ARG A 150 0.35 5.55 -17.72
CA ARG A 150 -0.72 4.70 -18.28
C ARG A 150 -2.11 5.32 -18.10
N LEU A 151 -2.39 5.91 -16.95
CA LEU A 151 -3.65 6.59 -16.68
C LEU A 151 -3.83 7.81 -17.58
N SER A 152 -2.78 8.61 -17.78
CA SER A 152 -2.81 9.79 -18.68
C SER A 152 -3.01 9.40 -20.15
N LEU A 153 -2.39 8.31 -20.61
CA LEU A 153 -2.59 7.78 -21.97
C LEU A 153 -4.04 7.30 -22.16
N ASN A 154 -4.59 6.56 -21.20
CA ASN A 154 -5.98 6.11 -21.24
C ASN A 154 -6.96 7.28 -21.24
N TRP A 155 -6.71 8.31 -20.44
CA TRP A 155 -7.51 9.53 -20.43
C TRP A 155 -7.50 10.25 -21.78
N ASN A 156 -6.33 10.45 -22.37
CA ASN A 156 -6.19 11.09 -23.68
C ASN A 156 -6.93 10.29 -24.77
N MET A 157 -6.76 8.98 -24.78
CA MET A 157 -7.43 8.09 -25.74
C MET A 157 -8.95 8.13 -25.60
N ASN A 158 -9.48 8.10 -24.38
CA ASN A 158 -10.92 8.20 -24.12
C ASN A 158 -11.47 9.57 -24.55
N ARG A 159 -10.71 10.63 -24.37
CA ARG A 159 -11.09 11.97 -24.84
C ARG A 159 -11.17 12.04 -26.37
N GLU A 160 -10.17 11.52 -27.07
CA GLU A 160 -10.16 11.45 -28.54
C GLU A 160 -11.34 10.63 -29.10
N ILE A 161 -11.62 9.46 -28.48
CA ILE A 161 -12.77 8.63 -28.87
C ILE A 161 -14.08 9.39 -28.65
N SER A 162 -14.21 10.12 -27.55
CA SER A 162 -15.41 10.92 -27.26
C SER A 162 -15.59 12.07 -28.27
N GLU A 163 -14.52 12.73 -28.69
CA GLU A 163 -14.56 13.78 -29.70
C GLU A 163 -14.95 13.22 -31.10
N ILE A 164 -14.44 12.04 -31.44
CA ILE A 164 -14.80 11.35 -32.71
C ILE A 164 -16.27 10.94 -32.66
N ASN A 165 -16.75 10.33 -31.57
CA ASN A 165 -18.15 9.97 -31.47
C ASN A 165 -19.09 11.18 -31.52
N TYR A 166 -18.73 12.29 -30.87
CA TYR A 166 -19.48 13.53 -30.95
C TYR A 166 -19.59 14.05 -32.39
N ARG A 167 -18.50 14.06 -33.15
CA ARG A 167 -18.52 14.47 -34.60
C ARG A 167 -19.42 13.56 -35.42
N ILE A 168 -19.27 12.24 -35.30
CA ILE A 168 -20.11 11.28 -36.03
C ILE A 168 -21.59 11.51 -35.78
N HIS A 169 -21.97 11.68 -34.51
CA HIS A 169 -23.37 11.94 -34.13
C HIS A 169 -23.86 13.31 -34.69
N THR A 170 -23.03 14.35 -34.60
CA THR A 170 -23.38 15.69 -35.06
C THR A 170 -23.53 15.71 -36.61
N ASP A 171 -22.65 15.05 -37.32
CA ASP A 171 -22.71 14.97 -38.79
C ASP A 171 -23.90 14.13 -39.27
N ALA A 172 -24.21 13.02 -38.59
CA ALA A 172 -25.40 12.23 -38.87
C ALA A 172 -26.71 13.02 -38.62
N ILE A 173 -26.78 13.86 -37.60
CA ILE A 173 -27.91 14.75 -37.36
C ILE A 173 -28.05 15.80 -38.48
N LYS A 174 -26.95 16.39 -38.92
CA LYS A 174 -26.96 17.38 -39.99
C LYS A 174 -27.40 16.78 -41.34
N GLU A 175 -26.95 15.56 -41.65
CA GLU A 175 -27.27 14.90 -42.93
C GLU A 175 -28.69 14.33 -43.00
N HIS A 176 -29.25 13.89 -41.85
CA HIS A 176 -30.52 13.15 -41.87
C HIS A 176 -31.70 13.85 -41.17
N LEU A 177 -31.46 14.88 -40.38
CA LEU A 177 -32.51 15.59 -39.63
C LEU A 177 -32.71 17.05 -39.98
N ILE A 178 -31.76 17.68 -40.67
CA ILE A 178 -31.89 19.05 -41.13
C ILE A 178 -32.20 19.00 -42.65
N VAL A 179 -33.48 19.10 -43.00
CA VAL A 179 -33.92 19.22 -44.39
C VAL A 179 -33.52 20.62 -44.88
N PRO A 180 -32.80 20.79 -45.98
CA PRO A 180 -32.52 22.11 -46.53
C PRO A 180 -33.84 22.75 -47.02
N GLU A 181 -34.08 24.02 -46.67
CA GLU A 181 -35.17 24.83 -47.26
C GLU A 181 -34.96 25.04 -48.75
#